data_b1190e513eb423bda5db745f3e636cd1
#
_entry.id   b1190e513eb423bda5db745f3e636cd1
#
_cell.length_a   1.000
_cell.length_b   1.000
_cell.length_c   1.000
_cell.angle_alpha   90.00
_cell.angle_beta   90.00
_cell.angle_gamma   90.00
#
_symmetry.space_group_name_H-M   'P 1'
#
loop_
_entity.id
_entity.type
_entity.pdbx_description
1 polymer ?
#
loop_
_entity_poly.entity_id
_entity_poly.type
_entity_poly.pdbx_seq_one_letter_code
_entity_poly.pdbx_strand_id
1 'polypeptide(L)'
;WVCGNVAIWKPSEKTPLCSIICQKIIGEVLKENNIPEGVSCLINGDYKIGEMLSQSKSIPLVSATGSTRMGKIVSEKVGARLGKTLLELGGNNAIIVTPDADLKMTMMGTVFGAVGTCGQRCTSTRRLIVHEKVYDKVKDSLIKAYNQIKIGDPLDSNNHVGPLIDKQAVESYENAISQVNDQGGIWLVEGEVLSGDKYSSGCYVKPAIAEVNHSLKIVHKETFAPILYLMKYSGDIQNAIEIQNEVDQGLSSAIMTNNLKEAETFLSHWGSDCGIANVNIGTSGAEIGGAFGGEKDTGGGRESGSDA
;
A
#
# COMPACT_ATOMS: atom_id res chain seq x y z
N TRP A 1 3.71 -18.24 16.96
CA TRP A 1 4.69 -18.90 17.83
C TRP A 1 4.53 -18.50 19.30
N VAL A 2 4.41 -17.22 19.60
CA VAL A 2 4.22 -16.73 20.99
C VAL A 2 3.04 -17.41 21.68
N CYS A 3 1.95 -17.69 20.95
CA CYS A 3 0.77 -18.39 21.46
C CYS A 3 0.85 -19.92 21.32
N GLY A 4 2.00 -20.49 20.98
CA GLY A 4 2.18 -21.94 20.80
C GLY A 4 1.70 -22.49 19.45
N ASN A 5 1.40 -21.63 18.47
CA ASN A 5 0.97 -22.07 17.14
C ASN A 5 2.15 -22.46 16.25
N VAL A 6 1.92 -23.42 15.35
CA VAL A 6 2.81 -23.77 14.25
C VAL A 6 2.49 -22.88 13.05
N ALA A 7 3.50 -22.42 12.34
CA ALA A 7 3.34 -21.62 11.13
C ALA A 7 3.81 -22.37 9.88
N ILE A 8 2.98 -22.38 8.87
CA ILE A 8 3.32 -22.84 7.52
C ILE A 8 3.35 -21.58 6.62
N TRP A 9 4.53 -21.22 6.16
CA TRP A 9 4.72 -20.05 5.32
C TRP A 9 4.83 -20.43 3.85
N LYS A 10 3.90 -19.94 3.04
CA LYS A 10 3.98 -19.99 1.56
C LYS A 10 4.21 -18.56 1.06
N PRO A 11 5.44 -18.20 0.68
CA PRO A 11 5.72 -16.88 0.13
C PRO A 11 5.17 -16.71 -1.28
N SER A 12 5.25 -15.48 -1.81
CA SER A 12 5.03 -15.24 -3.23
C SER A 12 6.08 -15.98 -4.07
N GLU A 13 5.66 -16.60 -5.15
CA GLU A 13 6.54 -17.23 -6.13
C GLU A 13 7.48 -16.23 -6.83
N LYS A 14 7.18 -14.93 -6.76
CA LYS A 14 8.02 -13.87 -7.34
C LYS A 14 9.22 -13.53 -6.46
N THR A 15 9.17 -13.82 -5.15
CA THR A 15 10.20 -13.41 -4.17
C THR A 15 10.61 -14.54 -3.21
N PRO A 16 10.97 -15.75 -3.69
CA PRO A 16 11.22 -16.90 -2.82
C PRO A 16 12.54 -16.82 -2.06
N LEU A 17 13.56 -16.13 -2.58
CA LEU A 17 14.92 -16.17 -2.02
C LEU A 17 15.01 -15.60 -0.60
N CYS A 18 14.35 -14.45 -0.36
CA CYS A 18 14.36 -13.84 0.99
C CYS A 18 13.69 -14.75 2.01
N SER A 19 12.58 -15.42 1.67
CA SER A 19 11.90 -16.35 2.57
C SER A 19 12.72 -17.60 2.86
N ILE A 20 13.47 -18.11 1.89
CA ILE A 20 14.41 -19.24 2.08
C ILE A 20 15.50 -18.86 3.07
N ILE A 21 16.09 -17.67 2.93
CA ILE A 21 17.14 -17.19 3.84
C ILE A 21 16.57 -16.99 5.26
N CYS A 22 15.39 -16.34 5.38
CA CYS A 22 14.74 -16.17 6.67
C CYS A 22 14.43 -17.52 7.34
N GLN A 23 13.90 -18.49 6.59
CA GLN A 23 13.61 -19.82 7.13
C GLN A 23 14.87 -20.56 7.58
N LYS A 24 16.00 -20.39 6.88
CA LYS A 24 17.28 -20.95 7.29
C LYS A 24 17.73 -20.38 8.63
N ILE A 25 17.68 -19.06 8.80
CA ILE A 25 18.03 -18.40 10.07
C ILE A 25 17.08 -18.88 11.20
N ILE A 26 15.78 -18.94 10.94
CA ILE A 26 14.78 -19.44 11.90
C ILE A 26 15.15 -20.89 12.32
N GLY A 27 15.47 -21.75 11.35
CA GLY A 27 15.85 -23.13 11.62
C GLY A 27 17.11 -23.26 12.51
N GLU A 28 18.11 -22.42 12.30
CA GLU A 28 19.30 -22.34 13.13
C GLU A 28 18.94 -21.96 14.59
N VAL A 29 18.14 -20.89 14.77
CA VAL A 29 17.66 -20.45 16.09
C VAL A 29 16.81 -21.52 16.81
N LEU A 30 15.90 -22.18 16.10
CA LEU A 30 15.08 -23.25 16.68
C LEU A 30 15.98 -24.40 17.18
N LYS A 31 16.97 -24.80 16.39
CA LYS A 31 17.93 -25.85 16.75
C LYS A 31 18.76 -25.49 17.97
N GLU A 32 19.30 -24.25 18.03
CA GLU A 32 20.10 -23.76 19.18
C GLU A 32 19.28 -23.75 20.48
N ASN A 33 17.99 -23.58 20.39
CA ASN A 33 17.08 -23.52 21.55
C ASN A 33 16.35 -24.85 21.82
N ASN A 34 16.69 -25.95 21.14
CA ASN A 34 16.06 -27.26 21.26
C ASN A 34 14.53 -27.24 20.98
N ILE A 35 14.09 -26.36 20.10
CA ILE A 35 12.70 -26.25 19.64
C ILE A 35 12.53 -27.16 18.40
N PRO A 36 11.43 -27.92 18.29
CA PRO A 36 11.17 -28.74 17.11
C PRO A 36 11.14 -27.92 15.81
N GLU A 37 11.82 -28.36 14.77
CA GLU A 37 11.88 -27.67 13.47
C GLU A 37 10.52 -27.51 12.80
N GLY A 38 9.58 -28.41 13.04
CA GLY A 38 8.20 -28.34 12.53
C GLY A 38 7.36 -27.18 13.05
N VAL A 39 7.84 -26.39 14.00
CA VAL A 39 7.17 -25.18 14.49
C VAL A 39 7.13 -24.09 13.41
N SER A 40 8.14 -24.04 12.52
CA SER A 40 8.20 -23.14 11.39
C SER A 40 8.51 -23.92 10.12
N CYS A 41 7.58 -23.92 9.19
CA CYS A 41 7.73 -24.61 7.91
C CYS A 41 7.61 -23.64 6.75
N LEU A 42 8.48 -23.78 5.75
CA LEU A 42 8.42 -23.03 4.50
C LEU A 42 8.04 -23.95 3.33
N ILE A 43 7.04 -23.57 2.56
CA ILE A 43 6.64 -24.28 1.34
C ILE A 43 6.67 -23.30 0.18
N ASN A 44 7.58 -23.51 -0.77
CA ASN A 44 7.63 -22.74 -2.00
C ASN A 44 6.74 -23.40 -3.07
N GLY A 45 6.07 -22.57 -3.86
CA GLY A 45 5.23 -23.00 -4.97
C GLY A 45 4.33 -21.88 -5.46
N ASP A 46 3.61 -22.16 -6.52
CA ASP A 46 2.66 -21.25 -7.15
C ASP A 46 1.34 -21.13 -6.37
N TYR A 47 0.36 -20.50 -7.00
CA TYR A 47 -0.98 -20.31 -6.42
C TYR A 47 -1.69 -21.63 -6.05
N LYS A 48 -1.35 -22.76 -6.69
CA LYS A 48 -1.96 -24.08 -6.41
C LYS A 48 -1.63 -24.55 -5.00
N ILE A 49 -0.38 -24.31 -4.54
CA ILE A 49 -0.01 -24.60 -3.14
C ILE A 49 -0.82 -23.71 -2.18
N GLY A 50 -0.99 -22.43 -2.48
CA GLY A 50 -1.82 -21.51 -1.70
C GLY A 50 -3.29 -21.99 -1.64
N GLU A 51 -3.83 -22.49 -2.74
CA GLU A 51 -5.17 -23.07 -2.79
C GLU A 51 -5.30 -24.33 -1.94
N MET A 52 -4.34 -25.25 -2.02
CA MET A 52 -4.30 -26.45 -1.18
C MET A 52 -4.28 -26.11 0.32
N LEU A 53 -3.47 -25.12 0.73
CA LEU A 53 -3.43 -24.66 2.12
C LEU A 53 -4.78 -24.07 2.54
N SER A 54 -5.41 -23.25 1.69
CA SER A 54 -6.71 -22.63 1.97
C SER A 54 -7.84 -23.65 2.12
N GLN A 55 -7.78 -24.76 1.38
CA GLN A 55 -8.78 -25.83 1.42
C GLN A 55 -8.56 -26.86 2.56
N SER A 56 -7.34 -26.91 3.12
CA SER A 56 -7.00 -27.91 4.15
C SER A 56 -7.74 -27.67 5.46
N LYS A 57 -8.50 -28.67 5.90
CA LYS A 57 -9.19 -28.66 7.20
C LYS A 57 -8.23 -28.70 8.41
N SER A 58 -6.98 -29.11 8.18
CA SER A 58 -5.95 -29.13 9.22
C SER A 58 -5.35 -27.76 9.52
N ILE A 59 -5.69 -26.72 8.72
CA ILE A 59 -5.20 -25.36 8.91
C ILE A 59 -6.37 -24.49 9.40
N PRO A 60 -6.50 -24.24 10.71
CA PRO A 60 -7.66 -23.53 11.26
C PRO A 60 -7.70 -22.04 10.88
N LEU A 61 -6.54 -21.41 10.74
CA LEU A 61 -6.39 -19.99 10.38
C LEU A 61 -5.50 -19.84 9.16
N VAL A 62 -5.97 -19.11 8.16
CA VAL A 62 -5.18 -18.67 7.00
C VAL A 62 -4.99 -17.15 7.08
N SER A 63 -3.75 -16.73 7.32
CA SER A 63 -3.36 -15.33 7.19
C SER A 63 -2.81 -15.13 5.77
N ALA A 64 -3.37 -14.18 5.01
CA ALA A 64 -3.00 -13.97 3.61
C ALA A 64 -2.88 -12.48 3.28
N THR A 65 -1.69 -12.11 2.77
CA THR A 65 -1.41 -10.77 2.25
C THR A 65 -1.31 -10.84 0.73
N GLY A 66 -2.04 -9.96 0.03
CA GLY A 66 -2.01 -9.93 -1.43
C GLY A 66 -3.09 -9.04 -2.06
N SER A 67 -3.49 -9.36 -3.30
CA SER A 67 -4.53 -8.58 -3.99
C SER A 67 -5.93 -8.86 -3.44
N THR A 68 -6.83 -7.88 -3.53
CA THR A 68 -8.26 -8.05 -3.20
C THR A 68 -8.88 -9.26 -3.92
N ARG A 69 -8.52 -9.50 -5.18
CA ARG A 69 -8.96 -10.70 -5.92
C ARG A 69 -8.53 -12.01 -5.25
N MET A 70 -7.26 -12.08 -4.85
CA MET A 70 -6.74 -13.26 -4.13
C MET A 70 -7.44 -13.43 -2.78
N GLY A 71 -7.62 -12.35 -2.03
CA GLY A 71 -8.30 -12.37 -0.74
C GLY A 71 -9.74 -12.88 -0.82
N LYS A 72 -10.51 -12.47 -1.82
CA LYS A 72 -11.88 -12.97 -2.06
C LYS A 72 -11.90 -14.48 -2.30
N ILE A 73 -10.96 -15.00 -3.10
CA ILE A 73 -10.84 -16.45 -3.36
C ILE A 73 -10.48 -17.21 -2.07
N VAL A 74 -9.50 -16.72 -1.31
CA VAL A 74 -9.07 -17.35 -0.05
C VAL A 74 -10.22 -17.34 0.96
N SER A 75 -10.91 -16.22 1.11
CA SER A 75 -12.06 -16.07 2.02
C SER A 75 -13.16 -17.07 1.69
N GLU A 76 -13.53 -17.21 0.41
CA GLU A 76 -14.52 -18.20 -0.04
C GLU A 76 -14.11 -19.63 0.31
N LYS A 77 -12.87 -20.02 -0.01
CA LYS A 77 -12.38 -21.40 0.23
C LYS A 77 -12.30 -21.74 1.72
N VAL A 78 -11.79 -20.81 2.52
CA VAL A 78 -11.64 -20.99 3.97
C VAL A 78 -13.00 -20.93 4.65
N GLY A 79 -13.88 -20.02 4.27
CA GLY A 79 -15.25 -19.91 4.79
C GLY A 79 -16.10 -21.14 4.51
N ALA A 80 -15.98 -21.74 3.31
CA ALA A 80 -16.70 -22.97 2.95
C ALA A 80 -16.41 -24.17 3.88
N ARG A 81 -15.27 -24.16 4.56
CA ARG A 81 -14.89 -25.18 5.57
C ARG A 81 -14.98 -24.70 7.02
N LEU A 82 -15.58 -23.52 7.26
CA LEU A 82 -15.70 -22.87 8.57
C LEU A 82 -14.34 -22.56 9.24
N GLY A 83 -13.30 -22.32 8.44
CA GLY A 83 -12.00 -21.84 8.91
C GLY A 83 -12.01 -20.34 9.17
N LYS A 84 -10.93 -19.83 9.74
CA LYS A 84 -10.73 -18.40 9.99
C LYS A 84 -9.77 -17.80 8.97
N THR A 85 -9.99 -16.54 8.61
CA THR A 85 -9.06 -15.76 7.77
C THR A 85 -8.62 -14.50 8.49
N LEU A 86 -7.37 -14.10 8.24
CA LEU A 86 -6.86 -12.77 8.44
C LEU A 86 -6.38 -12.30 7.07
N LEU A 87 -6.97 -11.24 6.54
CA LEU A 87 -6.72 -10.80 5.16
C LEU A 87 -6.18 -9.37 5.16
N GLU A 88 -4.98 -9.23 4.61
CA GLU A 88 -4.31 -7.96 4.36
C GLU A 88 -4.19 -7.75 2.85
N LEU A 89 -5.09 -6.94 2.29
CA LEU A 89 -5.26 -6.81 0.85
C LEU A 89 -4.84 -5.41 0.36
N GLY A 90 -5.31 -5.02 -0.82
CA GLY A 90 -4.98 -3.74 -1.42
C GLY A 90 -5.46 -2.53 -0.63
N GLY A 91 -4.83 -1.39 -0.90
CA GLY A 91 -5.19 -0.09 -0.35
C GLY A 91 -5.21 0.98 -1.43
N ASN A 92 -6.06 1.98 -1.26
CA ASN A 92 -6.12 3.14 -2.14
C ASN A 92 -6.01 4.43 -1.33
N ASN A 93 -4.89 4.52 -0.63
CA ASN A 93 -4.67 5.38 0.52
C ASN A 93 -4.59 6.86 0.14
N ALA A 94 -5.22 7.71 0.95
CA ALA A 94 -5.22 9.15 0.75
C ALA A 94 -4.51 9.91 1.86
N ILE A 95 -3.92 11.04 1.50
CA ILE A 95 -3.51 12.09 2.42
C ILE A 95 -4.41 13.30 2.19
N ILE A 96 -5.06 13.78 3.24
CA ILE A 96 -5.79 15.06 3.23
C ILE A 96 -4.82 16.15 3.68
N VAL A 97 -4.77 17.26 2.94
CA VAL A 97 -3.95 18.43 3.27
C VAL A 97 -4.83 19.63 3.50
N THR A 98 -4.89 20.09 4.75
CA THR A 98 -5.71 21.24 5.15
C THR A 98 -4.96 22.57 4.99
N PRO A 99 -5.63 23.73 5.08
CA PRO A 99 -4.96 25.04 5.06
C PRO A 99 -3.91 25.21 6.17
N ASP A 100 -4.09 24.52 7.31
CA ASP A 100 -3.25 24.61 8.49
C ASP A 100 -2.10 23.57 8.48
N ALA A 101 -1.88 22.88 7.35
CA ALA A 101 -0.85 21.86 7.24
C ALA A 101 0.57 22.45 7.24
N ASP A 102 1.52 21.76 7.90
CA ASP A 102 2.95 21.97 7.66
C ASP A 102 3.32 21.40 6.29
N LEU A 103 3.60 22.29 5.33
CA LEU A 103 3.88 21.89 3.95
C LEU A 103 5.20 21.11 3.81
N LYS A 104 6.19 21.34 4.68
CA LYS A 104 7.44 20.57 4.64
C LYS A 104 7.19 19.13 5.07
N MET A 105 6.48 18.92 6.15
CA MET A 105 6.08 17.61 6.65
C MET A 105 5.17 16.91 5.63
N THR A 106 4.22 17.65 5.05
CA THR A 106 3.33 17.17 3.97
C THR A 106 4.13 16.62 2.78
N MET A 107 5.13 17.38 2.30
CA MET A 107 5.96 16.91 1.17
C MET A 107 6.75 15.66 1.51
N MET A 108 7.37 15.60 2.69
CA MET A 108 8.12 14.41 3.11
C MET A 108 7.23 13.16 3.17
N GLY A 109 6.08 13.25 3.84
CA GLY A 109 5.13 12.15 3.97
C GLY A 109 4.53 11.71 2.63
N THR A 110 4.16 12.67 1.78
CA THR A 110 3.56 12.39 0.47
C THR A 110 4.55 11.76 -0.49
N VAL A 111 5.73 12.36 -0.67
CA VAL A 111 6.73 11.84 -1.62
C VAL A 111 7.21 10.45 -1.20
N PHE A 112 7.57 10.28 0.08
CA PHE A 112 7.96 8.97 0.59
C PHE A 112 6.85 7.92 0.43
N GLY A 113 5.61 8.27 0.75
CA GLY A 113 4.46 7.37 0.63
C GLY A 113 4.12 7.00 -0.81
N ALA A 114 4.24 7.94 -1.76
CA ALA A 114 3.84 7.73 -3.15
C ALA A 114 4.91 7.02 -3.99
N VAL A 115 6.20 7.33 -3.79
CA VAL A 115 7.27 6.80 -4.64
C VAL A 115 8.13 5.74 -3.97
N GLY A 116 8.11 5.66 -2.64
CA GLY A 116 8.85 4.65 -1.89
C GLY A 116 8.50 3.25 -2.36
N THR A 117 9.53 2.40 -2.57
CA THR A 117 9.36 1.05 -3.12
C THR A 117 8.63 1.04 -4.48
N CYS A 118 8.82 2.09 -5.29
CA CYS A 118 8.15 2.27 -6.58
C CYS A 118 6.60 2.21 -6.49
N GLY A 119 6.01 2.76 -5.41
CA GLY A 119 4.56 2.71 -5.19
C GLY A 119 3.99 1.32 -4.91
N GLN A 120 4.85 0.34 -4.61
CA GLN A 120 4.46 -1.07 -4.44
C GLN A 120 4.33 -1.46 -2.96
N ARG A 121 3.65 -0.64 -2.16
CA ARG A 121 3.18 -0.99 -0.82
C ARG A 121 1.66 -0.95 -0.79
N CYS A 122 1.06 -1.82 -0.01
CA CYS A 122 -0.39 -1.75 0.29
C CYS A 122 -0.77 -0.39 0.91
N THR A 123 0.16 0.25 1.65
CA THR A 123 0.00 1.57 2.26
C THR A 123 0.53 2.74 1.41
N SER A 124 0.93 2.53 0.15
CA SER A 124 1.39 3.64 -0.71
C SER A 124 0.35 4.73 -0.83
N THR A 125 0.80 5.98 -0.76
CA THR A 125 -0.07 7.14 -1.01
C THR A 125 -0.43 7.19 -2.50
N ARG A 126 -1.70 7.05 -2.82
CA ARG A 126 -2.19 7.06 -4.21
C ARG A 126 -3.01 8.30 -4.50
N ARG A 127 -3.64 8.88 -3.49
CA ARG A 127 -4.50 10.04 -3.60
C ARG A 127 -4.04 11.14 -2.66
N LEU A 128 -3.90 12.36 -3.16
CA LEU A 128 -3.60 13.54 -2.37
C LEU A 128 -4.75 14.53 -2.51
N ILE A 129 -5.51 14.75 -1.46
CA ILE A 129 -6.72 15.56 -1.41
C ILE A 129 -6.36 16.89 -0.73
N VAL A 130 -6.20 17.95 -1.53
CA VAL A 130 -5.60 19.22 -1.08
C VAL A 130 -6.64 20.33 -1.07
N HIS A 131 -6.71 21.06 0.04
CA HIS A 131 -7.58 22.22 0.15
C HIS A 131 -7.17 23.32 -0.83
N GLU A 132 -8.15 23.95 -1.47
CA GLU A 132 -7.96 24.97 -2.51
C GLU A 132 -6.99 26.11 -2.10
N LYS A 133 -7.00 26.53 -0.83
CA LYS A 133 -6.14 27.62 -0.32
C LYS A 133 -4.65 27.32 -0.37
N VAL A 134 -4.25 26.06 -0.33
CA VAL A 134 -2.84 25.64 -0.33
C VAL A 134 -2.47 24.82 -1.56
N TYR A 135 -3.44 24.55 -2.43
CA TYR A 135 -3.34 23.65 -3.56
C TYR A 135 -2.16 23.97 -4.49
N ASP A 136 -2.04 25.21 -4.96
CA ASP A 136 -0.99 25.57 -5.91
C ASP A 136 0.41 25.46 -5.29
N LYS A 137 0.56 25.81 -4.01
CA LYS A 137 1.85 25.67 -3.30
C LYS A 137 2.24 24.18 -3.17
N VAL A 138 1.27 23.30 -2.85
CA VAL A 138 1.48 21.86 -2.76
C VAL A 138 1.83 21.30 -4.13
N LYS A 139 1.07 21.64 -5.17
CA LYS A 139 1.30 21.22 -6.55
C LYS A 139 2.71 21.55 -7.03
N ASP A 140 3.11 22.83 -6.91
CA ASP A 140 4.44 23.29 -7.35
C ASP A 140 5.58 22.59 -6.59
N SER A 141 5.40 22.37 -5.29
CA SER A 141 6.38 21.67 -4.46
C SER A 141 6.51 20.19 -4.84
N LEU A 142 5.40 19.52 -5.14
CA LEU A 142 5.39 18.13 -5.60
C LEU A 142 6.09 17.97 -6.95
N ILE A 143 5.79 18.83 -7.93
CA ILE A 143 6.44 18.81 -9.25
C ILE A 143 7.96 18.96 -9.08
N LYS A 144 8.40 19.91 -8.24
CA LYS A 144 9.83 20.11 -7.95
C LYS A 144 10.46 18.87 -7.31
N ALA A 145 9.77 18.24 -6.37
CA ALA A 145 10.27 17.04 -5.69
C ALA A 145 10.39 15.85 -6.65
N TYR A 146 9.37 15.61 -7.49
CA TYR A 146 9.37 14.51 -8.44
C TYR A 146 10.46 14.65 -9.51
N ASN A 147 10.77 15.88 -9.94
CA ASN A 147 11.86 16.15 -10.90
C ASN A 147 13.26 15.87 -10.32
N GLN A 148 13.41 15.68 -9.01
CA GLN A 148 14.66 15.32 -8.34
C GLN A 148 14.79 13.83 -8.07
N ILE A 149 13.76 13.03 -8.36
CA ILE A 149 13.78 11.58 -8.10
C ILE A 149 14.76 10.91 -9.05
N LYS A 150 15.70 10.16 -8.46
CA LYS A 150 16.66 9.35 -9.20
C LYS A 150 16.14 7.91 -9.25
N ILE A 151 16.14 7.34 -10.44
CA ILE A 151 15.62 6.00 -10.72
C ILE A 151 16.79 5.14 -11.20
N GLY A 152 16.94 3.94 -10.65
CA GLY A 152 18.01 3.04 -11.05
C GLY A 152 18.14 1.81 -10.16
N ASP A 153 19.30 1.18 -10.21
CA ASP A 153 19.61 -0.02 -9.44
C ASP A 153 19.30 0.20 -7.94
N PRO A 154 18.44 -0.63 -7.33
CA PRO A 154 18.11 -0.52 -5.90
C PRO A 154 19.28 -0.80 -4.95
N LEU A 155 20.36 -1.39 -5.42
CA LEU A 155 21.59 -1.59 -4.64
C LEU A 155 22.50 -0.34 -4.65
N ASP A 156 22.26 0.62 -5.52
CA ASP A 156 22.96 1.92 -5.50
C ASP A 156 22.20 2.90 -4.62
N SER A 157 22.79 3.25 -3.47
CA SER A 157 22.22 4.18 -2.49
C SER A 157 21.97 5.61 -3.01
N ASN A 158 22.49 5.96 -4.18
CA ASN A 158 22.21 7.24 -4.83
C ASN A 158 20.85 7.27 -5.54
N ASN A 159 20.23 6.12 -5.76
CA ASN A 159 18.90 6.02 -6.37
C ASN A 159 17.81 6.04 -5.29
N HIS A 160 16.68 6.69 -5.61
CA HIS A 160 15.52 6.78 -4.74
C HIS A 160 14.48 5.71 -5.03
N VAL A 161 14.40 5.27 -6.29
CA VAL A 161 13.36 4.36 -6.79
C VAL A 161 13.97 3.27 -7.65
N GLY A 162 13.65 2.03 -7.33
CA GLY A 162 14.00 0.84 -8.12
C GLY A 162 12.90 0.47 -9.13
N PRO A 163 12.94 -0.76 -9.70
CA PRO A 163 11.97 -1.21 -10.70
C PRO A 163 10.64 -1.64 -10.09
N LEU A 164 9.63 -1.77 -10.94
CA LEU A 164 8.46 -2.61 -10.68
C LEU A 164 8.86 -4.08 -10.64
N ILE A 165 8.05 -4.90 -9.96
CA ILE A 165 8.38 -6.31 -9.69
C ILE A 165 8.51 -7.15 -10.97
N ASP A 166 7.68 -6.89 -11.98
CA ASP A 166 7.66 -7.63 -13.24
C ASP A 166 6.97 -6.85 -14.37
N LYS A 167 6.90 -7.47 -15.56
CA LYS A 167 6.25 -6.92 -16.75
C LYS A 167 4.74 -6.72 -16.58
N GLN A 168 4.07 -7.58 -15.83
CA GLN A 168 2.64 -7.43 -15.56
C GLN A 168 2.35 -6.17 -14.75
N ALA A 169 3.24 -5.80 -13.83
CA ALA A 169 3.14 -4.54 -13.09
C ALA A 169 3.38 -3.33 -14.01
N VAL A 170 4.29 -3.46 -14.99
CA VAL A 170 4.49 -2.42 -16.03
C VAL A 170 3.24 -2.25 -16.89
N GLU A 171 2.65 -3.33 -17.37
CA GLU A 171 1.39 -3.29 -18.15
C GLU A 171 0.25 -2.64 -17.35
N SER A 172 0.17 -2.92 -16.04
CA SER A 172 -0.82 -2.30 -15.15
C SER A 172 -0.58 -0.80 -15.01
N TYR A 173 0.69 -0.38 -14.95
CA TYR A 173 1.08 1.03 -14.92
C TYR A 173 0.71 1.75 -16.21
N GLU A 174 1.05 1.19 -17.39
CA GLU A 174 0.72 1.76 -18.70
C GLU A 174 -0.79 1.85 -18.91
N ASN A 175 -1.53 0.82 -18.50
CA ASN A 175 -2.99 0.81 -18.54
C ASN A 175 -3.60 1.92 -17.67
N ALA A 176 -3.03 2.16 -16.49
CA ALA A 176 -3.49 3.27 -15.65
C ALA A 176 -3.23 4.63 -16.28
N ILE A 177 -2.07 4.82 -16.93
CA ILE A 177 -1.76 6.05 -17.69
C ILE A 177 -2.77 6.25 -18.81
N SER A 178 -3.07 5.22 -19.60
CA SER A 178 -4.09 5.30 -20.64
C SER A 178 -5.46 5.68 -20.08
N GLN A 179 -5.89 5.05 -18.99
CA GLN A 179 -7.17 5.37 -18.36
C GLN A 179 -7.25 6.81 -17.82
N VAL A 180 -6.15 7.35 -17.30
CA VAL A 180 -6.10 8.78 -16.90
C VAL A 180 -6.33 9.68 -18.11
N ASN A 181 -5.67 9.41 -19.25
CA ASN A 181 -5.84 10.17 -20.49
C ASN A 181 -7.29 10.08 -21.01
N ASP A 182 -7.83 8.85 -21.10
CA ASP A 182 -9.18 8.59 -21.60
C ASP A 182 -10.27 9.25 -20.75
N GLN A 183 -10.02 9.41 -19.45
CA GLN A 183 -10.97 10.01 -18.51
C GLN A 183 -10.74 11.52 -18.29
N GLY A 184 -9.78 12.12 -19.00
CA GLY A 184 -9.54 13.58 -18.99
C GLY A 184 -8.72 14.08 -17.81
N GLY A 185 -7.89 13.24 -17.18
CA GLY A 185 -6.89 13.68 -16.21
C GLY A 185 -5.76 14.47 -16.87
N ILE A 186 -5.11 15.33 -16.13
CA ILE A 186 -4.03 16.21 -16.63
C ILE A 186 -2.71 15.80 -15.97
N TRP A 187 -1.72 15.43 -16.77
CA TRP A 187 -0.40 15.09 -16.24
C TRP A 187 0.36 16.35 -15.81
N LEU A 188 0.74 16.42 -14.55
CA LEU A 188 1.66 17.39 -13.98
C LEU A 188 3.11 16.91 -14.07
N VAL A 189 3.30 15.62 -13.88
CA VAL A 189 4.53 14.89 -14.16
C VAL A 189 4.11 13.63 -14.91
N GLU A 190 4.46 13.57 -16.20
CA GLU A 190 4.08 12.46 -17.06
C GLU A 190 4.87 11.20 -16.73
N GLY A 191 4.17 10.07 -16.70
CA GLY A 191 4.75 8.75 -16.49
C GLY A 191 5.21 8.13 -17.80
N GLU A 192 6.29 7.36 -17.73
CA GLU A 192 6.82 6.60 -18.87
C GLU A 192 7.54 5.34 -18.42
N VAL A 193 7.63 4.35 -19.30
CA VAL A 193 8.51 3.18 -19.12
C VAL A 193 9.90 3.55 -19.60
N LEU A 194 10.89 3.41 -18.73
CA LEU A 194 12.27 3.79 -19.03
C LEU A 194 12.98 2.68 -19.84
N SER A 195 13.79 3.08 -20.81
CA SER A 195 14.55 2.20 -21.70
C SER A 195 16.04 2.54 -21.72
N GLY A 196 16.83 1.63 -22.28
CA GLY A 196 18.29 1.76 -22.38
C GLY A 196 19.03 0.82 -21.43
N ASP A 197 20.35 0.81 -21.51
CA ASP A 197 21.21 -0.19 -20.83
C ASP A 197 21.03 -0.23 -19.31
N LYS A 198 20.81 0.91 -18.69
CA LYS A 198 20.52 1.02 -17.24
C LYS A 198 19.18 0.40 -16.82
N TYR A 199 18.28 0.20 -17.77
CA TYR A 199 16.91 -0.24 -17.55
C TYR A 199 16.58 -1.53 -18.32
N SER A 200 17.60 -2.37 -18.55
CA SER A 200 17.52 -3.57 -19.39
C SER A 200 16.46 -4.58 -18.98
N SER A 201 16.04 -4.60 -17.69
CA SER A 201 14.91 -5.41 -17.26
C SER A 201 13.59 -4.97 -17.91
N GLY A 202 13.50 -3.70 -18.35
CA GLY A 202 12.28 -3.06 -18.87
C GLY A 202 11.17 -2.97 -17.83
N CYS A 203 11.52 -2.96 -16.53
CA CYS A 203 10.57 -2.81 -15.44
C CYS A 203 10.72 -1.47 -14.70
N TYR A 204 11.57 -0.58 -15.18
CA TYR A 204 11.75 0.74 -14.60
C TYR A 204 10.73 1.71 -15.18
N VAL A 205 10.05 2.43 -14.30
CA VAL A 205 9.05 3.44 -14.67
C VAL A 205 9.31 4.76 -13.96
N LYS A 206 8.92 5.85 -14.58
CA LYS A 206 9.00 7.19 -13.99
C LYS A 206 7.80 7.41 -13.09
N PRO A 207 7.99 7.82 -11.82
CA PRO A 207 6.89 8.24 -10.98
C PRO A 207 6.10 9.40 -11.59
N ALA A 208 4.77 9.32 -11.52
CA ALA A 208 3.86 10.23 -12.21
C ALA A 208 2.90 10.94 -11.25
N ILE A 209 2.48 12.15 -11.61
CA ILE A 209 1.43 12.92 -10.92
C ILE A 209 0.38 13.33 -11.94
N ALA A 210 -0.87 12.94 -11.70
CA ALA A 210 -2.02 13.38 -12.46
C ALA A 210 -2.91 14.29 -11.60
N GLU A 211 -3.23 15.48 -12.11
CA GLU A 211 -4.32 16.31 -11.59
C GLU A 211 -5.63 15.74 -12.09
N VAL A 212 -6.53 15.37 -11.17
CA VAL A 212 -7.76 14.64 -11.48
C VAL A 212 -8.95 15.12 -10.65
N ASN A 213 -10.15 14.86 -11.15
CA ASN A 213 -11.36 14.94 -10.35
C ASN A 213 -11.59 13.59 -9.64
N HIS A 214 -12.10 13.61 -8.42
CA HIS A 214 -12.40 12.39 -7.64
C HIS A 214 -13.44 11.48 -8.31
N SER A 215 -14.28 12.01 -9.21
CA SER A 215 -15.27 11.23 -9.96
C SER A 215 -14.69 10.32 -11.05
N LEU A 216 -13.41 10.42 -11.38
CA LEU A 216 -12.77 9.58 -12.39
C LEU A 216 -12.66 8.13 -11.88
N LYS A 217 -13.12 7.17 -12.66
CA LYS A 217 -13.16 5.76 -12.26
C LYS A 217 -11.79 5.17 -11.92
N ILE A 218 -10.73 5.66 -12.58
CA ILE A 218 -9.36 5.19 -12.30
C ILE A 218 -8.89 5.57 -10.91
N VAL A 219 -9.36 6.68 -10.35
CA VAL A 219 -9.00 7.15 -9.00
C VAL A 219 -9.48 6.20 -7.91
N HIS A 220 -10.55 5.45 -8.18
CA HIS A 220 -11.13 4.47 -7.24
C HIS A 220 -10.48 3.08 -7.32
N LYS A 221 -9.54 2.88 -8.26
CA LYS A 221 -8.84 1.61 -8.44
C LYS A 221 -7.41 1.70 -7.90
N GLU A 222 -7.00 0.68 -7.18
CA GLU A 222 -5.60 0.54 -6.81
C GLU A 222 -4.76 0.22 -8.06
N THR A 223 -3.77 1.08 -8.35
CA THR A 223 -2.67 0.78 -9.27
C THR A 223 -1.40 0.59 -8.45
N PHE A 224 -0.86 -0.63 -8.41
CA PHE A 224 0.30 -0.96 -7.59
C PHE A 224 1.61 -0.50 -8.23
N ALA A 225 1.69 0.82 -8.48
CA ALA A 225 2.76 1.51 -9.20
C ALA A 225 2.84 2.99 -8.74
N PRO A 226 3.90 3.73 -9.06
CA PRO A 226 4.13 5.07 -8.53
C PRO A 226 3.34 6.16 -9.29
N ILE A 227 2.01 6.11 -9.20
CA ILE A 227 1.11 7.13 -9.74
C ILE A 227 0.41 7.82 -8.57
N LEU A 228 0.53 9.13 -8.47
CA LEU A 228 -0.15 9.96 -7.48
C LEU A 228 -1.27 10.76 -8.15
N TYR A 229 -2.47 10.63 -7.65
CA TYR A 229 -3.64 11.41 -8.05
C TYR A 229 -3.78 12.64 -7.15
N LEU A 230 -3.61 13.82 -7.72
CA LEU A 230 -3.75 15.09 -7.03
C LEU A 230 -5.16 15.65 -7.25
N MET A 231 -5.88 15.86 -6.16
CA MET A 231 -7.26 16.33 -6.16
C MET A 231 -7.42 17.58 -5.31
N LYS A 232 -8.32 18.46 -5.72
CA LYS A 232 -8.67 19.68 -4.98
C LYS A 232 -9.98 19.47 -4.24
N TYR A 233 -10.05 19.94 -3.00
CA TYR A 233 -11.31 20.10 -2.31
C TYR A 233 -11.50 21.55 -1.82
N SER A 234 -12.73 21.94 -1.51
CA SER A 234 -13.10 23.23 -0.93
C SER A 234 -14.04 23.01 0.26
N GLY A 235 -14.24 24.07 1.04
CA GLY A 235 -15.12 24.01 2.21
C GLY A 235 -14.42 23.47 3.45
N ASP A 236 -15.12 22.69 4.26
CA ASP A 236 -14.60 22.13 5.50
C ASP A 236 -13.95 20.74 5.32
N ILE A 237 -13.41 20.23 6.41
CA ILE A 237 -12.73 18.93 6.42
C ILE A 237 -13.66 17.77 6.07
N GLN A 238 -14.96 17.89 6.31
CA GLN A 238 -15.91 16.83 6.03
C GLN A 238 -15.97 16.50 4.54
N ASN A 239 -15.90 17.52 3.67
CA ASN A 239 -15.84 17.29 2.21
C ASN A 239 -14.63 16.45 1.80
N ALA A 240 -13.49 16.68 2.42
CA ALA A 240 -12.28 15.90 2.13
C ALA A 240 -12.38 14.46 2.67
N ILE A 241 -12.99 14.28 3.83
CA ILE A 241 -13.23 12.96 4.45
C ILE A 241 -14.19 12.15 3.56
N GLU A 242 -15.24 12.76 3.02
CA GLU A 242 -16.16 12.11 2.10
C GLU A 242 -15.44 11.61 0.85
N ILE A 243 -14.65 12.47 0.18
CA ILE A 243 -13.81 12.08 -0.98
C ILE A 243 -12.84 10.95 -0.60
N GLN A 244 -12.25 11.00 0.59
CA GLN A 244 -11.35 9.95 1.05
C GLN A 244 -12.05 8.61 1.20
N ASN A 245 -13.25 8.60 1.77
CA ASN A 245 -14.00 7.39 2.11
C ASN A 245 -14.77 6.78 0.92
N GLU A 246 -14.85 7.45 -0.24
CA GLU A 246 -15.59 6.98 -1.44
C GLU A 246 -15.01 5.70 -2.08
N VAL A 247 -13.81 5.27 -1.72
CA VAL A 247 -13.18 4.08 -2.33
C VAL A 247 -13.53 2.80 -1.58
N ASP A 248 -13.46 1.67 -2.28
CA ASP A 248 -13.80 0.36 -1.72
C ASP A 248 -12.77 -0.14 -0.68
N GLN A 249 -11.54 0.37 -0.70
CA GLN A 249 -10.48 -0.01 0.22
C GLN A 249 -10.47 0.90 1.46
N GLY A 250 -9.99 0.36 2.57
CA GLY A 250 -9.87 1.09 3.84
C GLY A 250 -8.66 0.65 4.66
N LEU A 251 -7.45 0.64 4.06
CA LEU A 251 -6.25 0.25 4.79
C LEU A 251 -5.67 1.41 5.60
N SER A 252 -5.16 2.43 4.92
CA SER A 252 -4.44 3.53 5.57
C SER A 252 -4.85 4.88 5.01
N SER A 253 -4.84 5.87 5.88
CA SER A 253 -5.17 7.25 5.57
C SER A 253 -4.35 8.20 6.42
N ALA A 254 -4.25 9.46 5.99
CA ALA A 254 -3.57 10.48 6.77
C ALA A 254 -4.21 11.86 6.58
N ILE A 255 -4.08 12.69 7.60
CA ILE A 255 -4.37 14.11 7.55
C ILE A 255 -3.13 14.92 7.92
N MET A 256 -2.85 15.96 7.16
CA MET A 256 -1.83 16.95 7.45
C MET A 256 -2.52 18.23 7.91
N THR A 257 -2.40 18.53 9.21
CA THR A 257 -3.02 19.69 9.83
C THR A 257 -2.36 20.05 11.17
N ASN A 258 -2.31 21.35 11.51
CA ASN A 258 -1.99 21.84 12.85
C ASN A 258 -3.25 22.23 13.64
N ASN A 259 -4.44 22.01 13.07
CA ASN A 259 -5.71 22.29 13.71
C ASN A 259 -6.21 21.05 14.47
N LEU A 260 -6.21 21.13 15.79
CA LEU A 260 -6.63 20.01 16.65
C LEU A 260 -8.06 19.54 16.34
N LYS A 261 -8.99 20.45 16.05
CA LYS A 261 -10.37 20.08 15.73
C LYS A 261 -10.47 19.25 14.46
N GLU A 262 -9.70 19.59 13.42
CA GLU A 262 -9.65 18.80 12.18
C GLU A 262 -9.05 17.43 12.44
N ALA A 263 -7.96 17.34 13.20
CA ALA A 263 -7.33 16.09 13.58
C ALA A 263 -8.29 15.18 14.36
N GLU A 264 -8.95 15.68 15.38
CA GLU A 264 -9.93 14.93 16.17
C GLU A 264 -11.15 14.50 15.35
N THR A 265 -11.65 15.36 14.43
CA THR A 265 -12.71 15.01 13.51
C THR A 265 -12.30 13.85 12.60
N PHE A 266 -11.09 13.90 12.04
CA PHE A 266 -10.55 12.86 11.17
C PHE A 266 -10.36 11.50 11.89
N LEU A 267 -9.97 11.53 13.17
CA LEU A 267 -9.79 10.32 13.99
C LEU A 267 -11.08 9.78 14.61
N SER A 268 -12.16 10.56 14.55
CA SER A 268 -13.45 10.16 15.11
C SER A 268 -14.17 9.12 14.23
N HIS A 269 -15.26 8.54 14.75
CA HIS A 269 -16.12 7.61 14.00
C HIS A 269 -16.86 8.26 12.81
N TRP A 270 -16.85 9.59 12.69
CA TRP A 270 -17.32 10.34 11.52
C TRP A 270 -16.19 10.66 10.54
N GLY A 271 -14.95 10.29 10.86
CA GLY A 271 -13.76 10.62 10.12
C GLY A 271 -13.37 9.54 9.11
N SER A 272 -12.10 9.16 9.15
CA SER A 272 -11.56 8.13 8.27
C SER A 272 -12.18 6.76 8.54
N ASP A 273 -12.56 6.07 7.48
CA ASP A 273 -13.07 4.70 7.50
C ASP A 273 -11.97 3.64 7.28
N CYS A 274 -10.71 4.02 7.44
CA CYS A 274 -9.56 3.14 7.31
C CYS A 274 -9.16 2.52 8.65
N GLY A 275 -8.55 1.33 8.60
CA GLY A 275 -8.00 0.70 9.78
C GLY A 275 -6.81 1.44 10.40
N ILE A 276 -6.09 2.24 9.60
CA ILE A 276 -5.00 3.12 10.05
C ILE A 276 -5.35 4.55 9.68
N ALA A 277 -5.44 5.43 10.69
CA ALA A 277 -5.68 6.86 10.53
C ALA A 277 -4.55 7.65 11.19
N ASN A 278 -3.72 8.31 10.39
CA ASN A 278 -2.53 9.02 10.83
C ASN A 278 -2.74 10.55 10.85
N VAL A 279 -2.14 11.22 11.80
CA VAL A 279 -2.08 12.70 11.86
C VAL A 279 -0.64 13.15 11.72
N ASN A 280 -0.35 14.00 10.74
CA ASN A 280 0.97 14.56 10.46
C ASN A 280 2.08 13.53 10.18
N ILE A 281 1.69 12.35 9.74
CA ILE A 281 2.57 11.32 9.22
C ILE A 281 1.92 10.73 7.96
N GLY A 282 2.71 10.23 6.99
CA GLY A 282 2.19 9.68 5.74
C GLY A 282 1.45 8.35 5.93
N THR A 283 0.77 7.89 4.88
CA THR A 283 -0.02 6.64 4.89
C THR A 283 0.82 5.38 5.11
N SER A 284 2.14 5.43 4.89
CA SER A 284 3.08 4.33 5.17
C SER A 284 3.70 4.40 6.57
N GLY A 285 3.18 5.25 7.45
CA GLY A 285 3.61 5.41 8.84
C GLY A 285 2.87 4.43 9.75
N ALA A 286 3.25 3.16 9.74
CA ALA A 286 2.75 2.16 10.68
C ALA A 286 3.78 1.87 11.78
N GLU A 287 3.31 1.60 13.00
CA GLU A 287 4.13 1.28 14.17
C GLU A 287 3.72 -0.10 14.71
N ILE A 288 4.72 -0.93 15.06
CA ILE A 288 4.50 -2.34 15.42
C ILE A 288 3.66 -2.53 16.69
N GLY A 289 3.63 -1.56 17.60
CA GLY A 289 2.80 -1.59 18.80
C GLY A 289 1.32 -1.36 18.52
N GLY A 290 0.99 -0.75 17.37
CA GLY A 290 -0.37 -0.55 16.89
C GLY A 290 -0.86 -1.75 16.08
N ALA A 291 -2.14 -2.06 16.18
CA ALA A 291 -2.76 -3.10 15.37
C ALA A 291 -2.75 -2.69 13.88
N PHE A 292 -2.16 -3.53 13.02
CA PHE A 292 -2.11 -3.30 11.57
C PHE A 292 -3.25 -4.07 10.89
N GLY A 293 -4.02 -3.39 10.08
CA GLY A 293 -5.06 -4.00 9.27
C GLY A 293 -6.01 -2.98 8.69
N GLY A 294 -6.82 -3.43 7.73
CA GLY A 294 -7.74 -2.59 6.98
C GLY A 294 -9.21 -2.97 7.20
N GLU A 295 -10.04 -2.10 6.67
CA GLU A 295 -11.49 -2.24 6.60
C GLU A 295 -11.94 -2.40 5.14
N LYS A 296 -13.21 -2.67 4.93
CA LYS A 296 -13.84 -2.80 3.59
C LYS A 296 -13.11 -3.86 2.72
N ASP A 297 -12.87 -3.55 1.45
CA ASP A 297 -12.22 -4.45 0.49
C ASP A 297 -10.71 -4.68 0.76
N THR A 298 -10.14 -4.02 1.77
CA THR A 298 -8.79 -4.35 2.26
C THR A 298 -8.77 -5.65 3.05
N GLY A 299 -9.91 -6.15 3.49
CA GLY A 299 -10.01 -7.42 4.19
C GLY A 299 -10.45 -7.27 5.63
N GLY A 300 -9.85 -8.01 6.55
CA GLY A 300 -10.24 -7.98 7.96
C GLY A 300 -9.32 -8.79 8.85
N GLY A 301 -9.45 -8.54 10.13
CA GLY A 301 -8.52 -8.96 11.16
C GLY A 301 -7.48 -7.88 11.42
N ARG A 302 -6.56 -8.16 12.32
CA ARG A 302 -5.43 -7.27 12.63
C ARG A 302 -4.15 -8.10 12.76
N GLU A 303 -3.07 -7.58 12.20
CA GLU A 303 -1.71 -8.09 12.41
C GLU A 303 -0.99 -7.20 13.41
N SER A 304 -0.17 -7.79 14.25
CA SER A 304 0.61 -7.09 15.28
C SER A 304 -0.24 -6.29 16.29
N GLY A 305 0.44 -5.69 17.27
CA GLY A 305 -0.20 -4.89 18.30
C GLY A 305 -1.05 -5.69 19.28
N SER A 306 -1.77 -4.97 20.14
CA SER A 306 -2.58 -5.56 21.20
C SER A 306 -3.89 -6.22 20.72
N ASP A 307 -4.31 -5.91 19.48
CA ASP A 307 -5.60 -6.35 18.93
C ASP A 307 -5.44 -7.52 17.94
N ALA A 308 -4.21 -8.05 17.79
CA ALA A 308 -3.92 -9.18 16.93
C ALA A 308 -4.31 -10.53 17.53
#